data_34214088ed75180593b58fc1d0daab80
#
_entry.id   34214088ed75180593b58fc1d0daab80
#
_cell.length_a   1.000
_cell.length_b   1.000
_cell.length_c   1.000
_cell.angle_alpha   90.00
_cell.angle_beta   90.00
_cell.angle_gamma   90.00
#
_symmetry.space_group_name_H-M   'P 1'
#
loop_
_entity.id
_entity.type
_entity.pdbx_description
1 polymer ?
#
loop_
_entity_poly.entity_id
_entity_poly.type
_entity_poly.pdbx_seq_one_letter_code
_entity_poly.pdbx_strand_id
1 'polypeptide(L)'
;MQKTADLRSDAIAAHIDIQFDKPTGKAIRPLHGVNSGPRNVSFVYDARAQFTQAGFPSVRLHDIEYPFGAGEYVDVPCIFKNFDADESSPENYNFALTDEYIRQTLSVGAKIVYRLGVSIEHAPVKRHTYPPKDFAKWARICEHIIRHYNEGWANGHCWNIEYWEIWNEPDAESTKTWAGTQAQFIEFYAVAARHLKSCFPHLKVGGCGFTGSHPHNVSAFLHAVAKKSPHVPLDFFSFHCYSCTPEKPLRLWRHFRDVLNEVGYTDTEMALNEWNYMGSWDKVNQPIYYPAMKDHRGACYYAAMLCAMQSMSDIATANYFEANVAKEFCGIFNVKEMRVSIRNGTTMTPTKGFYAFKAFGDLYRMGGEAALNCDTPVLYATAATGDCGDGTLIANQGLEPILLTVSFSGVKTDLAVRLTDPLRTNETVKLLPAGATELTLTLPAASFLYVGTVLADPTPTYEKDCYKSISTASPSSANDLFE
;
A
#
# COMPACT_ATOMS: atom_id res chain seq x y z
N MET A 1 -38.19 15.34 38.81
CA MET A 1 -36.94 16.09 38.71
C MET A 1 -35.80 15.10 38.61
N GLN A 2 -35.46 14.66 37.41
CA GLN A 2 -34.30 13.80 37.16
C GLN A 2 -33.10 14.73 36.98
N LYS A 3 -32.12 14.62 37.87
CA LYS A 3 -30.82 15.29 37.73
C LYS A 3 -30.11 14.66 36.54
N THR A 4 -30.01 15.41 35.45
CA THR A 4 -29.04 15.15 34.41
C THR A 4 -27.64 15.23 35.05
N ALA A 5 -26.98 14.09 35.21
CA ALA A 5 -25.59 14.06 35.58
C ALA A 5 -24.77 14.69 34.41
N ASP A 6 -24.21 15.83 34.71
CA ASP A 6 -23.25 16.54 33.85
C ASP A 6 -21.98 15.70 33.84
N LEU A 7 -21.87 14.76 32.89
CA LEU A 7 -20.65 14.04 32.59
C LEU A 7 -19.71 15.02 31.86
N ARG A 8 -19.17 15.97 32.57
CA ARG A 8 -17.92 16.63 32.17
C ARG A 8 -16.81 15.61 32.39
N SER A 9 -16.58 14.75 31.40
CA SER A 9 -15.26 14.13 31.28
C SER A 9 -14.30 15.30 31.03
N ASP A 10 -13.26 15.43 31.86
CA ASP A 10 -12.18 16.39 31.63
C ASP A 10 -11.48 15.99 30.33
N ALA A 11 -12.00 16.48 29.20
CA ALA A 11 -11.40 16.24 27.89
C ALA A 11 -9.96 16.76 27.94
N ILE A 12 -9.01 15.94 27.53
CA ILE A 12 -7.61 16.34 27.43
C ILE A 12 -7.54 17.50 26.43
N ALA A 13 -7.03 18.65 26.86
CA ALA A 13 -6.80 19.77 25.95
C ALA A 13 -5.49 19.57 25.21
N ALA A 14 -5.49 19.78 23.90
CA ALA A 14 -4.34 19.72 23.04
C ALA A 14 -4.30 20.88 22.05
N HIS A 15 -3.11 21.29 21.68
CA HIS A 15 -2.87 22.34 20.71
C HIS A 15 -1.95 21.87 19.58
N ILE A 16 -2.28 22.23 18.35
CA ILE A 16 -1.45 22.05 17.15
C ILE A 16 -1.27 23.42 16.51
N ASP A 17 -0.02 23.79 16.21
CA ASP A 17 0.32 24.97 15.42
C ASP A 17 0.70 24.58 14.00
N ILE A 18 0.04 25.12 12.98
CA ILE A 18 0.24 24.81 11.57
C ILE A 18 0.53 26.11 10.80
N GLN A 19 1.65 26.15 10.10
CA GLN A 19 2.14 27.34 9.42
C GLN A 19 2.24 27.06 7.91
N PHE A 20 1.14 27.29 7.18
CA PHE A 20 1.09 27.11 5.72
C PHE A 20 1.98 28.07 4.95
N ASP A 21 2.30 29.24 5.54
CA ASP A 21 3.26 30.22 5.02
C ASP A 21 4.73 29.86 5.27
N LYS A 22 4.99 28.72 5.95
CA LYS A 22 6.33 28.22 6.23
C LYS A 22 6.53 26.80 5.71
N PRO A 23 6.76 26.60 4.41
CA PRO A 23 7.12 25.29 3.89
C PRO A 23 8.45 24.81 4.50
N THR A 24 8.53 23.52 4.83
CA THR A 24 9.74 22.92 5.43
C THR A 24 10.87 22.70 4.41
N GLY A 25 10.60 22.88 3.13
CA GLY A 25 11.49 22.53 2.02
C GLY A 25 11.43 21.04 1.64
N LYS A 26 10.63 20.24 2.34
CA LYS A 26 10.38 18.85 2.02
C LYS A 26 9.06 18.70 1.26
N ALA A 27 8.93 17.60 0.52
CA ALA A 27 7.68 17.23 -0.13
C ALA A 27 6.84 16.29 0.76
N ILE A 28 5.53 16.30 0.58
CA ILE A 28 4.68 15.19 1.00
C ILE A 28 5.03 14.00 0.09
N ARG A 29 5.37 12.86 0.69
CA ARG A 29 5.88 11.71 -0.04
C ARG A 29 4.78 10.76 -0.50
N PRO A 30 5.00 9.90 -1.52
CA PRO A 30 4.02 8.99 -2.09
C PRO A 30 3.80 7.74 -1.20
N LEU A 31 3.36 7.92 0.05
CA LEU A 31 3.30 6.87 1.09
C LEU A 31 1.94 6.15 1.20
N HIS A 32 0.95 6.57 0.41
CA HIS A 32 -0.40 6.02 0.43
C HIS A 32 -0.64 4.99 -0.69
N GLY A 33 0.39 4.22 -1.05
CA GLY A 33 0.27 3.08 -1.96
C GLY A 33 -0.50 1.92 -1.34
N VAL A 34 -0.87 0.95 -2.18
CA VAL A 34 -1.64 -0.23 -1.77
C VAL A 34 -1.06 -1.51 -2.36
N ASN A 35 -1.39 -2.66 -1.79
CA ASN A 35 -1.35 -3.95 -2.46
C ASN A 35 -2.67 -4.15 -3.20
N SER A 36 -2.65 -4.89 -4.28
CA SER A 36 -3.76 -5.15 -5.20
C SER A 36 -4.22 -3.93 -6.00
N GLY A 37 -4.43 -4.14 -7.29
CA GLY A 37 -4.82 -3.10 -8.24
C GLY A 37 -6.32 -2.77 -8.21
N PRO A 38 -6.72 -1.78 -9.01
CA PRO A 38 -8.08 -1.23 -8.99
C PRO A 38 -9.13 -2.17 -9.59
N ARG A 39 -8.71 -3.17 -10.35
CA ARG A 39 -9.61 -4.09 -11.04
C ARG A 39 -8.90 -5.42 -11.26
N ASN A 40 -9.60 -6.52 -11.03
CA ASN A 40 -9.11 -7.84 -11.37
C ASN A 40 -9.42 -8.21 -12.82
N VAL A 41 -8.73 -9.24 -13.35
CA VAL A 41 -8.91 -9.65 -14.75
C VAL A 41 -10.27 -10.33 -14.99
N SER A 42 -10.92 -10.84 -13.96
CA SER A 42 -12.28 -11.39 -14.05
C SER A 42 -13.38 -10.32 -14.03
N PHE A 43 -13.02 -9.05 -13.88
CA PHE A 43 -13.94 -7.90 -13.86
C PHE A 43 -15.06 -7.99 -12.82
N VAL A 44 -14.82 -8.70 -11.76
CA VAL A 44 -15.76 -8.87 -10.65
C VAL A 44 -16.00 -7.54 -9.93
N TYR A 45 -15.00 -6.69 -9.87
CA TYR A 45 -15.08 -5.34 -9.32
C TYR A 45 -14.30 -4.34 -10.16
N ASP A 46 -14.65 -3.08 -10.04
CA ASP A 46 -13.97 -1.96 -10.67
C ASP A 46 -13.88 -0.79 -9.69
N ALA A 47 -12.70 -0.56 -9.14
CA ALA A 47 -12.38 0.52 -8.21
C ALA A 47 -11.54 1.63 -8.85
N ARG A 48 -11.41 1.65 -10.20
CA ARG A 48 -10.56 2.64 -10.89
C ARG A 48 -10.93 4.07 -10.55
N ALA A 49 -12.22 4.36 -10.42
CA ALA A 49 -12.67 5.70 -10.02
C ALA A 49 -12.17 6.07 -8.64
N GLN A 50 -12.26 5.17 -7.66
CA GLN A 50 -11.80 5.40 -6.30
C GLN A 50 -10.27 5.48 -6.23
N PHE A 51 -9.54 4.64 -6.99
CA PHE A 51 -8.08 4.72 -7.10
C PHE A 51 -7.63 6.08 -7.63
N THR A 52 -8.27 6.58 -8.70
CA THR A 52 -8.03 7.92 -9.25
C THR A 52 -8.37 9.01 -8.22
N GLN A 53 -9.50 8.88 -7.52
CA GLN A 53 -9.92 9.84 -6.50
C GLN A 53 -8.97 9.92 -5.31
N ALA A 54 -8.44 8.79 -4.83
CA ALA A 54 -7.45 8.75 -3.76
C ALA A 54 -6.04 9.12 -4.25
N GLY A 55 -5.78 8.98 -5.56
CA GLY A 55 -4.46 9.24 -6.14
C GLY A 55 -3.39 8.26 -5.66
N PHE A 56 -3.74 6.97 -5.52
CA PHE A 56 -2.76 5.97 -5.06
C PHE A 56 -1.50 5.99 -5.93
N PRO A 57 -0.32 6.28 -5.34
CA PRO A 57 0.90 6.48 -6.10
C PRO A 57 1.52 5.19 -6.61
N SER A 58 1.29 4.07 -5.92
CA SER A 58 1.86 2.78 -6.26
C SER A 58 0.96 1.61 -5.87
N VAL A 59 1.10 0.52 -6.63
CA VAL A 59 0.50 -0.77 -6.32
C VAL A 59 1.60 -1.83 -6.28
N ARG A 60 1.70 -2.55 -5.17
CA ARG A 60 2.53 -3.74 -5.07
C ARG A 60 1.73 -4.96 -5.54
N LEU A 61 2.33 -5.75 -6.42
CA LEU A 61 1.70 -6.93 -6.99
C LEU A 61 2.00 -8.15 -6.11
N HIS A 62 1.09 -8.44 -5.18
CA HIS A 62 1.17 -9.61 -4.30
C HIS A 62 -0.23 -10.11 -3.93
N ASP A 63 -0.40 -11.42 -3.80
CA ASP A 63 -1.66 -12.09 -3.45
C ASP A 63 -2.86 -11.68 -4.33
N ILE A 64 -2.58 -11.49 -5.62
CA ILE A 64 -3.59 -11.10 -6.59
C ILE A 64 -4.67 -12.20 -6.69
N GLU A 65 -5.95 -11.77 -6.75
CA GLU A 65 -7.10 -12.67 -6.93
C GLU A 65 -7.35 -13.68 -5.80
N TYR A 66 -6.76 -13.48 -4.61
CA TYR A 66 -7.15 -14.30 -3.48
C TYR A 66 -8.65 -14.07 -3.12
N PRO A 67 -9.44 -15.11 -2.80
CA PRO A 67 -9.06 -16.53 -2.71
C PRO A 67 -9.20 -17.31 -4.03
N PHE A 68 -9.58 -16.67 -5.13
CA PHE A 68 -10.04 -17.33 -6.35
C PHE A 68 -8.93 -17.77 -7.32
N GLY A 69 -7.71 -17.39 -7.08
CA GLY A 69 -6.60 -17.74 -7.95
C GLY A 69 -5.29 -17.18 -7.45
N ALA A 70 -5.14 -17.07 -6.13
CA ALA A 70 -4.06 -16.42 -5.41
C ALA A 70 -2.72 -16.43 -6.18
N GLY A 71 -2.32 -15.26 -6.69
CA GLY A 71 -1.05 -15.06 -7.36
C GLY A 71 -0.92 -15.60 -8.78
N GLU A 72 -1.95 -16.18 -9.37
CA GLU A 72 -1.86 -16.76 -10.73
C GLU A 72 -1.36 -15.80 -11.79
N TYR A 73 -1.55 -14.50 -11.60
CA TYR A 73 -1.17 -13.51 -12.60
C TYR A 73 0.27 -13.06 -12.52
N VAL A 74 0.82 -12.91 -11.33
CA VAL A 74 2.12 -12.29 -11.11
C VAL A 74 3.19 -13.26 -10.63
N ASP A 75 2.79 -14.43 -10.16
CA ASP A 75 3.71 -15.42 -9.61
C ASP A 75 4.62 -16.01 -10.69
N VAL A 76 5.91 -16.08 -10.42
CA VAL A 76 6.91 -16.61 -11.36
C VAL A 76 6.52 -18.01 -11.86
N PRO A 77 6.11 -18.98 -11.00
CA PRO A 77 5.71 -20.31 -11.48
C PRO A 77 4.38 -20.33 -12.22
N CYS A 78 3.59 -19.26 -12.18
CA CYS A 78 2.36 -19.13 -12.96
C CYS A 78 2.62 -18.50 -14.33
N ILE A 79 3.61 -17.62 -14.42
CA ILE A 79 4.08 -17.06 -15.69
C ILE A 79 4.93 -18.07 -16.44
N PHE A 80 5.91 -18.73 -15.78
CA PHE A 80 6.77 -19.77 -16.33
C PHE A 80 6.46 -21.12 -15.67
N LYS A 81 5.48 -21.84 -16.20
CA LYS A 81 4.87 -23.01 -15.55
C LYS A 81 5.74 -24.25 -15.51
N ASN A 82 6.56 -24.45 -16.53
CA ASN A 82 7.44 -25.62 -16.60
C ASN A 82 8.90 -25.19 -16.36
N PHE A 83 9.38 -25.35 -15.13
CA PHE A 83 10.75 -24.95 -14.77
C PHE A 83 11.84 -25.66 -15.61
N ASP A 84 11.56 -26.84 -16.17
CA ASP A 84 12.52 -27.59 -16.98
C ASP A 84 12.53 -27.16 -18.46
N ALA A 85 11.59 -26.30 -18.90
CA ALA A 85 11.55 -25.73 -20.26
C ALA A 85 12.70 -24.74 -20.49
N ASP A 86 12.94 -24.37 -21.74
CA ASP A 86 13.93 -23.36 -22.13
C ASP A 86 13.42 -21.96 -21.76
N GLU A 87 14.11 -21.29 -20.83
CA GLU A 87 13.77 -19.96 -20.36
C GLU A 87 14.00 -18.85 -21.39
N SER A 88 14.74 -19.12 -22.47
CA SER A 88 14.94 -18.14 -23.54
C SER A 88 13.81 -18.11 -24.58
N SER A 89 12.95 -19.12 -24.54
CA SER A 89 11.82 -19.28 -25.49
C SER A 89 10.56 -18.58 -25.01
N PRO A 90 10.05 -17.55 -25.74
CA PRO A 90 8.85 -16.78 -25.36
C PRO A 90 7.59 -17.62 -25.16
N GLU A 91 7.44 -18.71 -25.91
CA GLU A 91 6.28 -19.62 -25.84
C GLU A 91 6.15 -20.35 -24.49
N ASN A 92 7.19 -20.36 -23.67
CA ASN A 92 7.17 -20.97 -22.35
C ASN A 92 6.63 -20.04 -21.26
N TYR A 93 6.28 -18.79 -21.62
CA TYR A 93 5.75 -17.79 -20.72
C TYR A 93 4.27 -17.50 -20.99
N ASN A 94 3.52 -17.24 -19.93
CA ASN A 94 2.12 -16.83 -19.99
C ASN A 94 1.95 -15.46 -19.32
N PHE A 95 1.99 -14.40 -20.11
CA PHE A 95 1.90 -13.02 -19.62
C PHE A 95 0.47 -12.45 -19.65
N ALA A 96 -0.44 -13.03 -20.44
CA ALA A 96 -1.70 -12.39 -20.83
C ALA A 96 -2.52 -11.80 -19.67
N LEU A 97 -2.68 -12.55 -18.57
CA LEU A 97 -3.46 -12.07 -17.41
C LEU A 97 -2.69 -11.03 -16.59
N THR A 98 -1.37 -11.18 -16.47
CA THR A 98 -0.51 -10.21 -15.76
C THR A 98 -0.43 -8.90 -16.53
N ASP A 99 -0.33 -8.95 -17.87
CA ASP A 99 -0.36 -7.77 -18.75
C ASP A 99 -1.63 -6.95 -18.54
N GLU A 100 -2.77 -7.63 -18.55
CA GLU A 100 -4.05 -6.95 -18.36
C GLU A 100 -4.15 -6.33 -16.97
N TYR A 101 -3.73 -7.05 -15.94
CA TYR A 101 -3.76 -6.55 -14.57
C TYR A 101 -2.87 -5.30 -14.38
N ILE A 102 -1.66 -5.33 -14.91
CA ILE A 102 -0.73 -4.19 -14.85
C ILE A 102 -1.29 -3.02 -15.67
N ARG A 103 -1.84 -3.27 -16.87
CA ARG A 103 -2.45 -2.23 -17.70
C ARG A 103 -3.57 -1.50 -16.95
N GLN A 104 -4.46 -2.23 -16.26
CA GLN A 104 -5.53 -1.65 -15.46
C GLN A 104 -4.97 -0.79 -14.31
N THR A 105 -3.88 -1.22 -13.70
CA THR A 105 -3.22 -0.49 -12.61
C THR A 105 -2.55 0.80 -13.11
N LEU A 106 -1.81 0.70 -14.22
CA LEU A 106 -1.18 1.89 -14.84
C LEU A 106 -2.21 2.90 -15.35
N SER A 107 -3.39 2.45 -15.76
CA SER A 107 -4.45 3.32 -16.28
C SER A 107 -4.99 4.33 -15.27
N VAL A 108 -4.81 4.09 -13.99
CA VAL A 108 -5.20 5.02 -12.90
C VAL A 108 -4.03 5.89 -12.40
N GLY A 109 -2.87 5.83 -13.08
CA GLY A 109 -1.69 6.62 -12.75
C GLY A 109 -0.81 6.03 -11.64
N ALA A 110 -1.13 4.84 -11.13
CA ALA A 110 -0.32 4.18 -10.11
C ALA A 110 0.93 3.51 -10.72
N LYS A 111 2.08 3.63 -10.06
CA LYS A 111 3.31 2.90 -10.40
C LYS A 111 3.23 1.46 -9.90
N ILE A 112 4.02 0.58 -10.50
CA ILE A 112 4.10 -0.82 -10.11
C ILE A 112 5.33 -1.05 -9.21
N VAL A 113 5.12 -1.79 -8.11
CA VAL A 113 6.17 -2.49 -7.36
C VAL A 113 5.97 -3.99 -7.62
N TYR A 114 6.83 -4.58 -8.43
CA TYR A 114 6.65 -5.96 -8.87
C TYR A 114 7.34 -6.94 -7.91
N ARG A 115 6.58 -7.84 -7.28
CA ARG A 115 7.12 -8.91 -6.44
C ARG A 115 7.41 -10.16 -7.30
N LEU A 116 8.69 -10.43 -7.53
CA LEU A 116 9.18 -11.66 -8.15
C LEU A 116 9.21 -12.79 -7.10
N GLY A 117 8.41 -13.83 -7.29
CA GLY A 117 8.33 -14.94 -6.36
C GLY A 117 6.96 -15.60 -6.39
N VAL A 118 6.41 -15.88 -5.23
CA VAL A 118 5.14 -16.59 -5.07
C VAL A 118 4.22 -15.88 -4.09
N SER A 119 2.93 -16.00 -4.30
CA SER A 119 1.89 -15.60 -3.34
C SER A 119 1.77 -16.63 -2.22
N ILE A 120 1.03 -16.27 -1.16
CA ILE A 120 0.76 -17.17 -0.05
C ILE A 120 -0.18 -18.30 -0.53
N GLU A 121 0.31 -19.53 -0.49
CA GLU A 121 -0.53 -20.70 -0.77
C GLU A 121 -1.37 -21.08 0.45
N HIS A 122 -2.68 -20.92 0.34
CA HIS A 122 -3.62 -21.26 1.40
C HIS A 122 -4.01 -22.75 1.41
N ALA A 123 -3.64 -23.51 0.38
CA ALA A 123 -3.84 -24.94 0.32
C ALA A 123 -3.03 -25.69 1.41
N PRO A 124 -3.56 -26.81 1.96
CA PRO A 124 -2.83 -27.62 2.93
C PRO A 124 -1.48 -28.13 2.39
N VAL A 125 -1.42 -28.44 1.09
CA VAL A 125 -0.19 -28.87 0.42
C VAL A 125 0.40 -27.69 -0.34
N LYS A 126 1.59 -27.25 0.07
CA LYS A 126 2.34 -26.18 -0.60
C LYS A 126 3.07 -26.73 -1.82
N ARG A 127 3.07 -26.01 -2.94
CA ARG A 127 3.66 -26.46 -4.21
C ARG A 127 4.80 -25.56 -4.70
N HIS A 128 4.69 -24.24 -4.49
CA HIS A 128 5.60 -23.25 -5.04
C HIS A 128 6.53 -22.62 -3.99
N THR A 129 6.45 -23.05 -2.73
CA THR A 129 7.26 -22.53 -1.62
C THR A 129 8.62 -23.19 -1.49
N TYR A 130 8.87 -24.27 -2.23
CA TYR A 130 10.18 -24.93 -2.23
C TYR A 130 11.24 -24.09 -2.95
N PRO A 131 12.52 -24.17 -2.51
CA PRO A 131 13.62 -23.55 -3.26
C PRO A 131 13.61 -23.99 -4.71
N PRO A 132 13.82 -23.08 -5.68
CA PRO A 132 14.00 -23.44 -7.07
C PRO A 132 15.14 -24.45 -7.23
N LYS A 133 15.01 -25.41 -8.15
CA LYS A 133 16.05 -26.43 -8.41
C LYS A 133 17.39 -25.82 -8.83
N ASP A 134 17.34 -24.68 -9.55
CA ASP A 134 18.46 -23.92 -10.05
C ASP A 134 18.18 -22.42 -9.85
N PHE A 135 18.94 -21.78 -8.95
CA PHE A 135 18.79 -20.37 -8.63
C PHE A 135 19.19 -19.44 -9.79
N ALA A 136 20.20 -19.85 -10.56
CA ALA A 136 20.63 -19.07 -11.72
C ALA A 136 19.58 -19.10 -12.84
N LYS A 137 18.96 -20.25 -13.07
CA LYS A 137 17.84 -20.36 -14.02
C LYS A 137 16.64 -19.55 -13.57
N TRP A 138 16.27 -19.58 -12.28
CA TRP A 138 15.21 -18.75 -11.74
C TRP A 138 15.48 -17.26 -11.97
N ALA A 139 16.73 -16.83 -11.78
CA ALA A 139 17.13 -15.44 -12.02
C ALA A 139 17.01 -15.06 -13.51
N ARG A 140 17.35 -15.95 -14.45
CA ARG A 140 17.17 -15.72 -15.90
C ARG A 140 15.70 -15.71 -16.31
N ILE A 141 14.84 -16.54 -15.68
CA ILE A 141 13.37 -16.44 -15.85
C ILE A 141 12.88 -15.06 -15.42
N CYS A 142 13.31 -14.57 -14.25
CA CYS A 142 12.96 -13.22 -13.79
C CYS A 142 13.51 -12.12 -14.70
N GLU A 143 14.72 -12.29 -15.26
CA GLU A 143 15.27 -11.39 -16.28
C GLU A 143 14.30 -11.26 -17.47
N HIS A 144 13.80 -12.37 -18.01
CA HIS A 144 12.86 -12.34 -19.14
C HIS A 144 11.50 -11.72 -18.77
N ILE A 145 11.02 -11.89 -17.52
CA ILE A 145 9.85 -11.18 -17.03
C ILE A 145 10.09 -9.66 -17.03
N ILE A 146 11.25 -9.21 -16.54
CA ILE A 146 11.62 -7.78 -16.56
C ILE A 146 11.73 -7.26 -18.00
N ARG A 147 12.38 -7.99 -18.91
CA ARG A 147 12.49 -7.63 -20.33
C ARG A 147 11.13 -7.52 -21.00
N HIS A 148 10.19 -8.41 -20.64
CA HIS A 148 8.83 -8.35 -21.16
C HIS A 148 8.15 -7.01 -20.82
N TYR A 149 8.25 -6.57 -19.57
CA TYR A 149 7.57 -5.35 -19.11
C TYR A 149 8.33 -4.05 -19.41
N ASN A 150 9.65 -4.11 -19.56
CA ASN A 150 10.47 -2.91 -19.72
C ASN A 150 11.18 -2.78 -21.07
N GLU A 151 11.37 -3.87 -21.82
CA GLU A 151 12.13 -3.89 -23.08
C GLU A 151 11.34 -4.47 -24.27
N GLY A 152 10.07 -4.83 -24.08
CA GLY A 152 9.19 -5.34 -25.14
C GLY A 152 9.45 -6.78 -25.57
N TRP A 153 10.27 -7.56 -24.82
CA TRP A 153 10.52 -8.96 -25.13
C TRP A 153 9.23 -9.79 -25.14
N ALA A 154 9.13 -10.79 -26.03
CA ALA A 154 7.95 -11.66 -26.19
C ALA A 154 6.65 -10.91 -26.46
N ASN A 155 6.69 -9.93 -27.36
CA ASN A 155 5.59 -8.99 -27.65
C ASN A 155 5.11 -8.23 -26.39
N GLY A 156 6.02 -7.91 -25.51
CA GLY A 156 5.77 -7.24 -24.23
C GLY A 156 5.66 -5.72 -24.35
N HIS A 157 6.02 -5.05 -23.29
CA HIS A 157 5.77 -3.64 -23.05
C HIS A 157 7.06 -2.87 -22.72
N CYS A 158 6.97 -1.52 -22.71
CA CYS A 158 8.01 -0.61 -22.25
C CYS A 158 7.41 0.26 -21.12
N TRP A 159 6.94 -0.36 -20.04
CA TRP A 159 6.23 0.33 -18.96
C TRP A 159 7.16 0.94 -17.92
N ASN A 160 8.47 0.70 -18.00
CA ASN A 160 9.49 1.27 -17.13
C ASN A 160 9.20 1.00 -15.64
N ILE A 161 8.86 -0.23 -15.30
CA ILE A 161 8.68 -0.65 -13.92
C ILE A 161 10.04 -0.55 -13.21
N GLU A 162 10.12 0.28 -12.16
CA GLU A 162 11.37 0.61 -11.49
C GLU A 162 11.74 -0.37 -10.39
N TYR A 163 10.75 -0.81 -9.56
CA TYR A 163 10.96 -1.62 -8.36
C TYR A 163 10.64 -3.08 -8.59
N TRP A 164 11.65 -3.94 -8.36
CA TRP A 164 11.58 -5.39 -8.53
C TRP A 164 11.98 -6.07 -7.22
N GLU A 165 10.98 -6.58 -6.51
CA GLU A 165 11.14 -7.21 -5.21
C GLU A 165 11.37 -8.71 -5.36
N ILE A 166 12.46 -9.23 -4.75
CA ILE A 166 12.77 -10.66 -4.75
C ILE A 166 12.09 -11.32 -3.55
N TRP A 167 11.11 -12.18 -3.84
CA TRP A 167 10.37 -13.02 -2.90
C TRP A 167 9.36 -12.25 -2.03
N ASN A 168 8.74 -12.99 -1.07
CA ASN A 168 7.81 -12.49 -0.06
C ASN A 168 7.90 -13.33 1.21
N GLU A 169 8.04 -12.70 2.37
CA GLU A 169 8.00 -13.30 3.70
C GLU A 169 8.79 -14.61 3.86
N PRO A 170 10.08 -14.66 3.51
CA PRO A 170 10.86 -15.90 3.61
C PRO A 170 11.04 -16.39 5.06
N ASP A 171 10.75 -15.53 6.04
CA ASP A 171 10.79 -15.77 7.48
C ASP A 171 9.43 -16.16 8.09
N ALA A 172 8.37 -16.28 7.28
CA ALA A 172 7.03 -16.59 7.75
C ALA A 172 6.90 -18.07 8.12
N GLU A 173 6.75 -18.36 9.42
CA GLU A 173 6.57 -19.73 9.92
C GLU A 173 5.16 -20.28 9.63
N SER A 174 4.13 -19.43 9.72
CA SER A 174 2.73 -19.84 9.59
C SER A 174 2.32 -20.13 8.14
N THR A 175 2.78 -19.30 7.20
CA THR A 175 2.44 -19.41 5.77
C THR A 175 3.44 -20.25 5.00
N LYS A 176 4.66 -20.42 5.53
CA LYS A 176 5.76 -21.20 4.93
C LYS A 176 6.01 -20.84 3.47
N THR A 177 6.14 -19.56 3.18
CA THR A 177 6.41 -19.06 1.82
C THR A 177 7.79 -19.48 1.29
N TRP A 178 8.71 -19.89 2.19
CA TRP A 178 9.98 -20.50 1.86
C TRP A 178 10.15 -21.81 2.63
N ALA A 179 10.12 -22.95 1.95
CA ALA A 179 10.26 -24.29 2.55
C ALA A 179 11.73 -24.75 2.67
N GLY A 180 12.68 -23.94 2.23
CA GLY A 180 14.12 -24.18 2.39
C GLY A 180 14.67 -23.63 3.70
N THR A 181 15.99 -23.78 3.88
CA THR A 181 16.71 -23.19 5.02
C THR A 181 16.98 -21.70 4.77
N GLN A 182 17.26 -20.96 5.85
CA GLN A 182 17.69 -19.55 5.74
C GLN A 182 18.98 -19.41 4.92
N ALA A 183 19.93 -20.35 5.07
CA ALA A 183 21.18 -20.34 4.28
C ALA A 183 20.91 -20.50 2.78
N GLN A 184 19.96 -21.36 2.40
CA GLN A 184 19.54 -21.49 1.01
C GLN A 184 18.85 -20.21 0.51
N PHE A 185 18.05 -19.54 1.34
CA PHE A 185 17.43 -18.28 0.95
C PHE A 185 18.46 -17.16 0.73
N ILE A 186 19.46 -17.05 1.60
CA ILE A 186 20.56 -16.09 1.47
C ILE A 186 21.33 -16.32 0.14
N GLU A 187 21.58 -17.58 -0.22
CA GLU A 187 22.23 -17.91 -1.50
C GLU A 187 21.33 -17.59 -2.69
N PHE A 188 20.07 -17.98 -2.63
CA PHE A 188 19.06 -17.67 -3.64
C PHE A 188 18.97 -16.18 -3.91
N TYR A 189 18.82 -15.37 -2.85
CA TYR A 189 18.77 -13.92 -2.97
C TYR A 189 20.03 -13.35 -3.61
N ALA A 190 21.21 -13.80 -3.15
CA ALA A 190 22.48 -13.31 -3.66
C ALA A 190 22.68 -13.62 -5.17
N VAL A 191 22.30 -14.82 -5.61
CA VAL A 191 22.35 -15.20 -7.03
C VAL A 191 21.39 -14.34 -7.85
N ALA A 192 20.14 -14.24 -7.42
CA ALA A 192 19.11 -13.50 -8.13
C ALA A 192 19.43 -11.99 -8.21
N ALA A 193 19.77 -11.36 -7.09
CA ALA A 193 20.05 -9.92 -7.04
C ALA A 193 21.26 -9.55 -7.91
N ARG A 194 22.35 -10.32 -7.85
CA ARG A 194 23.53 -10.08 -8.70
C ARG A 194 23.20 -10.21 -10.18
N HIS A 195 22.49 -11.27 -10.57
CA HIS A 195 22.09 -11.48 -11.95
C HIS A 195 21.25 -10.32 -12.47
N LEU A 196 20.16 -9.98 -11.77
CA LEU A 196 19.24 -8.92 -12.18
C LEU A 196 19.93 -7.56 -12.25
N LYS A 197 20.76 -7.21 -11.27
CA LYS A 197 21.54 -5.94 -11.33
C LYS A 197 22.57 -5.92 -12.43
N SER A 198 23.17 -7.07 -12.81
CA SER A 198 24.10 -7.12 -13.95
C SER A 198 23.38 -6.88 -15.28
N CYS A 199 22.13 -7.33 -15.42
CA CYS A 199 21.31 -7.09 -16.60
C CYS A 199 20.66 -5.69 -16.61
N PHE A 200 20.26 -5.19 -15.44
CA PHE A 200 19.48 -3.95 -15.28
C PHE A 200 20.08 -3.03 -14.18
N PRO A 201 21.26 -2.44 -14.40
CA PRO A 201 21.93 -1.65 -13.37
C PRO A 201 21.14 -0.43 -12.90
N HIS A 202 20.21 0.09 -13.73
CA HIS A 202 19.38 1.26 -13.45
C HIS A 202 18.10 0.96 -12.67
N LEU A 203 17.67 -0.31 -12.60
CA LEU A 203 16.47 -0.69 -11.87
C LEU A 203 16.75 -0.89 -10.38
N LYS A 204 15.74 -0.73 -9.57
CA LYS A 204 15.77 -1.00 -8.13
C LYS A 204 15.44 -2.48 -7.89
N VAL A 205 16.45 -3.23 -7.46
CA VAL A 205 16.32 -4.66 -7.11
C VAL A 205 16.55 -4.82 -5.61
N GLY A 206 15.62 -5.44 -4.92
CA GLY A 206 15.71 -5.56 -3.46
C GLY A 206 14.67 -6.54 -2.88
N GLY A 207 14.26 -6.32 -1.69
CA GLY A 207 13.25 -7.14 -1.01
C GLY A 207 13.67 -7.42 0.45
N CYS A 208 13.18 -8.46 1.10
CA CYS A 208 12.35 -9.56 0.58
C CYS A 208 10.95 -9.60 1.22
N GLY A 209 10.37 -8.46 1.62
CA GLY A 209 9.09 -8.43 2.29
C GLY A 209 9.08 -9.23 3.60
N PHE A 210 10.05 -9.02 4.48
CA PHE A 210 10.12 -9.76 5.74
C PHE A 210 8.93 -9.44 6.66
N THR A 211 8.41 -10.43 7.38
CA THR A 211 7.20 -10.28 8.23
C THR A 211 7.32 -9.22 9.33
N GLY A 212 8.54 -8.81 9.70
CA GLY A 212 8.78 -7.94 10.86
C GLY A 212 8.45 -8.58 12.21
N SER A 213 8.04 -9.84 12.22
CA SER A 213 7.72 -10.60 13.44
C SER A 213 8.98 -11.10 14.16
N HIS A 214 10.06 -11.31 13.40
CA HIS A 214 11.33 -11.85 13.91
C HIS A 214 12.51 -10.95 13.49
N PRO A 215 12.67 -9.73 14.09
CA PRO A 215 13.71 -8.77 13.68
C PRO A 215 15.13 -9.33 13.72
N HIS A 216 15.41 -10.27 14.63
CA HIS A 216 16.72 -10.94 14.71
C HIS A 216 17.05 -11.81 13.48
N ASN A 217 16.05 -12.47 12.86
CA ASN A 217 16.24 -13.24 11.63
C ASN A 217 16.56 -12.30 10.46
N VAL A 218 15.90 -11.14 10.42
CA VAL A 218 16.17 -10.09 9.43
C VAL A 218 17.60 -9.56 9.59
N SER A 219 18.01 -9.23 10.81
CA SER A 219 19.38 -8.79 11.10
C SER A 219 20.40 -9.84 10.70
N ALA A 220 20.16 -11.12 11.00
CA ALA A 220 21.02 -12.21 10.58
C ALA A 220 21.13 -12.35 9.04
N PHE A 221 20.02 -12.17 8.33
CA PHE A 221 20.00 -12.12 6.85
C PHE A 221 20.88 -10.98 6.32
N LEU A 222 20.68 -9.75 6.80
CA LEU A 222 21.43 -8.57 6.35
C LEU A 222 22.93 -8.72 6.59
N HIS A 223 23.34 -9.18 7.79
CA HIS A 223 24.73 -9.47 8.09
C HIS A 223 25.32 -10.57 7.16
N ALA A 224 24.56 -11.62 6.86
CA ALA A 224 25.03 -12.72 6.02
C ALA A 224 25.18 -12.29 4.56
N VAL A 225 24.23 -11.51 4.04
CA VAL A 225 24.26 -10.99 2.66
C VAL A 225 25.41 -10.00 2.49
N ALA A 226 25.62 -9.09 3.45
CA ALA A 226 26.70 -8.10 3.40
C ALA A 226 28.11 -8.73 3.41
N LYS A 227 28.27 -9.89 4.07
CA LYS A 227 29.55 -10.62 4.12
C LYS A 227 29.91 -11.39 2.84
N LYS A 228 28.96 -11.52 1.90
CA LYS A 228 29.22 -12.27 0.66
C LYS A 228 30.10 -11.49 -0.31
N SER A 229 31.02 -12.23 -0.98
CA SER A 229 31.85 -11.71 -2.07
C SER A 229 31.55 -12.48 -3.37
N PRO A 230 31.39 -11.78 -4.52
CA PRO A 230 31.30 -10.32 -4.66
C PRO A 230 30.09 -9.73 -3.92
N HIS A 231 30.07 -8.40 -3.77
CA HIS A 231 28.98 -7.66 -3.11
C HIS A 231 27.59 -8.04 -3.64
N VAL A 232 26.60 -8.16 -2.75
CA VAL A 232 25.23 -8.48 -3.11
C VAL A 232 24.43 -7.18 -3.18
N PRO A 233 23.83 -6.84 -4.33
CA PRO A 233 22.98 -5.64 -4.44
C PRO A 233 21.75 -5.71 -3.54
N LEU A 234 21.41 -4.57 -2.92
CA LEU A 234 20.20 -4.36 -2.14
C LEU A 234 19.80 -2.89 -2.30
N ASP A 235 19.14 -2.52 -3.41
CA ASP A 235 18.77 -1.13 -3.69
C ASP A 235 17.65 -0.66 -2.75
N PHE A 236 16.77 -1.57 -2.35
CA PHE A 236 15.77 -1.32 -1.31
C PHE A 236 15.57 -2.56 -0.43
N PHE A 237 15.28 -2.33 0.83
CA PHE A 237 14.92 -3.35 1.82
C PHE A 237 13.44 -3.22 2.16
N SER A 238 12.67 -4.30 1.99
CA SER A 238 11.24 -4.30 2.28
C SER A 238 10.92 -5.14 3.51
N PHE A 239 9.96 -4.63 4.29
CA PHE A 239 9.44 -5.30 5.48
C PHE A 239 7.95 -5.03 5.66
N HIS A 240 7.30 -5.89 6.44
CA HIS A 240 5.88 -5.82 6.79
C HIS A 240 5.72 -5.45 8.25
N CYS A 241 4.62 -4.79 8.58
CA CYS A 241 4.26 -4.54 9.97
C CYS A 241 2.77 -4.36 10.15
N TYR A 242 2.17 -5.30 10.84
CA TYR A 242 0.78 -5.22 11.30
C TYR A 242 0.76 -4.77 12.75
N SER A 243 -0.06 -3.75 13.06
CA SER A 243 -0.10 -3.11 14.38
C SER A 243 -1.43 -2.37 14.57
N CYS A 244 -1.75 -2.01 15.81
CA CYS A 244 -2.86 -1.11 16.13
C CYS A 244 -2.39 0.34 16.38
N THR A 245 -1.08 0.57 16.45
CA THR A 245 -0.49 1.90 16.66
C THR A 245 0.78 2.09 15.84
N PRO A 246 1.14 3.33 15.46
CA PRO A 246 2.32 3.61 14.63
C PRO A 246 3.67 3.33 15.30
N GLU A 247 3.75 3.21 16.63
CA GLU A 247 5.02 3.05 17.34
C GLU A 247 5.77 1.78 16.97
N LYS A 248 5.05 0.67 16.71
CA LYS A 248 5.68 -0.60 16.33
C LYS A 248 6.35 -0.49 14.95
N PRO A 249 5.68 -0.04 13.88
CA PRO A 249 6.33 0.20 12.59
C PRO A 249 7.50 1.17 12.66
N LEU A 250 7.37 2.29 13.39
CA LEU A 250 8.44 3.26 13.60
C LEU A 250 9.67 2.65 14.30
N ARG A 251 9.46 1.80 15.31
CA ARG A 251 10.54 1.11 16.01
C ARG A 251 11.24 0.09 15.10
N LEU A 252 10.50 -0.69 14.32
CA LEU A 252 11.06 -1.64 13.35
C LEU A 252 11.86 -0.93 12.26
N TRP A 253 11.33 0.17 11.75
CA TRP A 253 12.03 0.99 10.76
C TRP A 253 13.39 1.47 11.29
N ARG A 254 13.46 2.05 12.50
CA ARG A 254 14.73 2.49 13.11
C ARG A 254 15.69 1.32 13.28
N HIS A 255 15.22 0.21 13.83
CA HIS A 255 16.04 -0.98 14.02
C HIS A 255 16.66 -1.48 12.71
N PHE A 256 15.86 -1.63 11.67
CA PHE A 256 16.37 -2.12 10.37
C PHE A 256 17.29 -1.11 9.69
N ARG A 257 17.04 0.18 9.81
CA ARG A 257 17.94 1.23 9.33
C ARG A 257 19.30 1.17 10.04
N ASP A 258 19.29 0.99 11.35
CA ASP A 258 20.53 0.87 12.15
C ASP A 258 21.35 -0.35 11.68
N VAL A 259 20.70 -1.50 11.47
CA VAL A 259 21.37 -2.72 10.96
C VAL A 259 21.90 -2.51 9.54
N LEU A 260 21.12 -1.91 8.63
CA LEU A 260 21.57 -1.61 7.26
C LEU A 260 22.81 -0.72 7.28
N ASN A 261 22.83 0.31 8.11
CA ASN A 261 23.99 1.21 8.26
C ASN A 261 25.21 0.46 8.83
N GLU A 262 25.01 -0.39 9.86
CA GLU A 262 26.07 -1.21 10.48
C GLU A 262 26.75 -2.12 9.45
N VAL A 263 25.98 -2.74 8.54
CA VAL A 263 26.50 -3.68 7.54
C VAL A 263 26.93 -3.03 6.23
N GLY A 264 26.85 -1.69 6.11
CA GLY A 264 27.35 -0.93 4.98
C GLY A 264 26.34 -0.70 3.84
N TYR A 265 25.05 -0.97 4.03
CA TYR A 265 23.97 -0.66 3.09
C TYR A 265 23.36 0.72 3.37
N THR A 266 24.19 1.76 3.45
CA THR A 266 23.82 3.12 3.86
C THR A 266 22.84 3.80 2.88
N ASP A 267 22.95 3.50 1.58
CA ASP A 267 22.13 4.10 0.54
C ASP A 267 20.90 3.27 0.16
N THR A 268 20.71 2.12 0.82
CA THR A 268 19.55 1.25 0.60
C THR A 268 18.28 1.96 1.05
N GLU A 269 17.33 2.11 0.15
CA GLU A 269 15.99 2.61 0.45
C GLU A 269 15.22 1.60 1.31
N MET A 270 14.19 2.05 2.02
CA MET A 270 13.31 1.14 2.75
C MET A 270 11.90 1.16 2.16
N ALA A 271 11.21 0.02 2.25
CA ALA A 271 9.83 -0.12 1.83
C ALA A 271 9.00 -0.80 2.94
N LEU A 272 7.98 -0.11 3.44
CA LEU A 272 6.95 -0.73 4.29
C LEU A 272 5.81 -1.20 3.40
N ASN A 273 6.01 -2.33 2.74
CA ASN A 273 5.16 -2.74 1.62
C ASN A 273 4.05 -3.74 1.97
N GLU A 274 3.86 -4.02 3.27
CA GLU A 274 2.61 -4.51 3.85
C GLU A 274 2.40 -3.93 5.25
N TRP A 275 1.26 -3.28 5.45
CA TRP A 275 0.84 -2.78 6.75
C TRP A 275 -0.69 -2.69 6.83
N ASN A 276 -1.26 -2.94 8.00
CA ASN A 276 -2.68 -2.81 8.26
C ASN A 276 -2.93 -2.77 9.78
N TYR A 277 -4.18 -2.45 10.15
CA TYR A 277 -4.67 -2.47 11.53
C TYR A 277 -4.89 -3.90 11.99
N MET A 278 -3.91 -4.49 12.66
CA MET A 278 -3.98 -5.85 13.18
C MET A 278 -3.07 -6.00 14.40
N GLY A 279 -3.64 -6.26 15.56
CA GLY A 279 -2.87 -6.42 16.79
C GLY A 279 -2.43 -7.86 17.08
N SER A 280 -3.16 -8.84 16.57
CA SER A 280 -2.83 -10.26 16.73
C SER A 280 -3.39 -11.09 15.58
N TRP A 281 -2.64 -12.11 15.19
CA TRP A 281 -3.02 -13.09 14.17
C TRP A 281 -3.64 -14.35 14.74
N ASP A 282 -3.80 -14.45 16.06
CA ASP A 282 -4.46 -15.62 16.65
C ASP A 282 -5.95 -15.64 16.30
N LYS A 283 -6.49 -16.86 16.12
CA LYS A 283 -7.87 -17.08 15.67
C LYS A 283 -8.94 -16.54 16.64
N VAL A 284 -8.58 -16.30 17.90
CA VAL A 284 -9.50 -15.75 18.92
C VAL A 284 -9.68 -14.25 18.70
N ASN A 285 -8.60 -13.54 18.35
CA ASN A 285 -8.59 -12.09 18.21
C ASN A 285 -8.90 -11.60 16.77
N GLN A 286 -8.67 -12.42 15.75
CA GLN A 286 -9.01 -12.06 14.36
C GLN A 286 -10.43 -11.49 14.19
N PRO A 287 -11.50 -12.08 14.78
CA PRO A 287 -12.86 -11.55 14.67
C PRO A 287 -13.04 -10.15 15.26
N ILE A 288 -12.16 -9.69 16.13
CA ILE A 288 -12.17 -8.32 16.70
C ILE A 288 -11.56 -7.34 15.69
N TYR A 289 -10.48 -7.72 15.03
CA TYR A 289 -9.73 -6.83 14.14
C TYR A 289 -10.37 -6.69 12.75
N TYR A 290 -10.95 -7.75 12.17
CA TYR A 290 -11.52 -7.70 10.82
C TYR A 290 -12.63 -6.64 10.67
N PRO A 291 -13.63 -6.55 11.57
CA PRO A 291 -14.58 -5.45 11.52
C PRO A 291 -13.95 -4.09 11.83
N ALA A 292 -12.96 -4.06 12.75
CA ALA A 292 -12.30 -2.83 13.14
C ALA A 292 -11.50 -2.18 12.03
N MET A 293 -10.94 -2.96 11.10
CA MET A 293 -10.27 -2.43 9.89
C MET A 293 -11.19 -1.55 9.03
N LYS A 294 -12.50 -1.84 9.03
CA LYS A 294 -13.50 -1.16 8.19
C LYS A 294 -14.22 -0.03 8.90
N ASP A 295 -14.08 0.08 10.21
CA ASP A 295 -14.70 1.12 11.01
C ASP A 295 -13.74 2.29 11.31
N HIS A 296 -14.16 3.18 12.22
CA HIS A 296 -13.39 4.37 12.59
C HIS A 296 -12.04 4.07 13.22
N ARG A 297 -11.84 2.90 13.88
CA ARG A 297 -10.60 2.50 14.54
C ARG A 297 -9.50 2.23 13.51
N GLY A 298 -9.80 1.41 12.49
CA GLY A 298 -8.90 1.18 11.37
C GLY A 298 -8.63 2.47 10.59
N ALA A 299 -9.68 3.24 10.32
CA ALA A 299 -9.57 4.51 9.59
C ALA A 299 -8.65 5.51 10.32
N CYS A 300 -8.79 5.64 11.64
CA CYS A 300 -7.91 6.47 12.45
C CYS A 300 -6.46 5.98 12.42
N TYR A 301 -6.24 4.67 12.54
CA TYR A 301 -4.92 4.07 12.43
C TYR A 301 -4.29 4.34 11.06
N TYR A 302 -5.05 4.24 9.96
CA TYR A 302 -4.53 4.54 8.63
C TYR A 302 -4.09 5.99 8.52
N ALA A 303 -4.90 6.94 9.01
CA ALA A 303 -4.54 8.35 9.04
C ALA A 303 -3.26 8.59 9.88
N ALA A 304 -3.19 8.00 11.08
CA ALA A 304 -2.03 8.11 11.96
C ALA A 304 -0.75 7.50 11.34
N MET A 305 -0.88 6.34 10.67
CA MET A 305 0.26 5.71 9.99
C MET A 305 0.78 6.56 8.83
N LEU A 306 -0.11 7.12 8.01
CA LEU A 306 0.29 7.99 6.89
C LEU A 306 1.04 9.23 7.41
N CYS A 307 0.55 9.86 8.49
CA CYS A 307 1.27 10.96 9.15
C CYS A 307 2.62 10.51 9.72
N ALA A 308 2.67 9.36 10.41
CA ALA A 308 3.89 8.86 11.03
C ALA A 308 4.96 8.49 10.00
N MET A 309 4.57 7.87 8.89
CA MET A 309 5.49 7.50 7.81
C MET A 309 6.13 8.71 7.13
N GLN A 310 5.50 9.88 7.15
CA GLN A 310 6.10 11.11 6.62
C GLN A 310 7.41 11.46 7.37
N SER A 311 7.55 11.06 8.63
CA SER A 311 8.78 11.23 9.41
C SER A 311 9.87 10.19 9.14
N MET A 312 9.55 9.06 8.47
CA MET A 312 10.49 8.00 8.10
C MET A 312 11.21 8.38 6.80
N SER A 313 12.25 9.19 6.86
CA SER A 313 12.83 9.94 5.74
C SER A 313 13.30 9.11 4.54
N ASP A 314 13.61 7.85 4.73
CA ASP A 314 14.16 6.91 3.74
C ASP A 314 13.18 5.81 3.29
N ILE A 315 11.92 5.86 3.75
CA ILE A 315 10.85 5.02 3.16
C ILE A 315 10.54 5.54 1.75
N ALA A 316 10.91 4.77 0.74
CA ALA A 316 10.66 5.12 -0.66
C ALA A 316 9.23 4.76 -1.10
N THR A 317 8.72 3.61 -0.65
CA THR A 317 7.36 3.16 -0.91
C THR A 317 6.71 2.61 0.36
N ALA A 318 5.40 2.81 0.48
CA ALA A 318 4.59 2.16 1.50
C ALA A 318 3.29 1.66 0.84
N ASN A 319 2.95 0.38 1.07
CA ASN A 319 1.80 -0.24 0.43
C ASN A 319 0.91 -0.89 1.49
N TYR A 320 -0.27 -0.34 1.67
CA TYR A 320 -1.29 -0.90 2.56
C TYR A 320 -1.74 -2.28 2.06
N PHE A 321 -1.82 -3.27 2.93
CA PHE A 321 -2.35 -4.59 2.60
C PHE A 321 -3.77 -4.75 3.15
N GLU A 322 -4.86 -4.70 2.34
CA GLU A 322 -4.79 -4.48 0.90
C GLU A 322 -6.08 -3.83 0.36
N ALA A 323 -6.02 -3.34 -0.86
CA ALA A 323 -7.16 -2.71 -1.53
C ALA A 323 -8.14 -3.73 -2.17
N ASN A 324 -7.78 -5.00 -2.23
CA ASN A 324 -8.65 -6.06 -2.71
C ASN A 324 -9.84 -6.23 -1.75
N VAL A 325 -11.01 -6.44 -2.31
CA VAL A 325 -12.27 -6.50 -1.58
C VAL A 325 -12.79 -7.90 -1.33
N ALA A 326 -12.16 -8.90 -1.90
CA ALA A 326 -12.56 -10.30 -1.73
C ALA A 326 -12.20 -10.83 -0.33
N LYS A 327 -11.36 -10.13 0.42
CA LYS A 327 -10.86 -10.57 1.73
C LYS A 327 -11.58 -9.91 2.89
N GLU A 328 -11.77 -10.65 3.98
CA GLU A 328 -12.41 -10.13 5.19
C GLU A 328 -11.56 -9.07 5.88
N PHE A 329 -10.25 -9.18 5.83
CA PHE A 329 -9.31 -8.23 6.45
C PHE A 329 -8.89 -7.05 5.54
N CYS A 330 -9.65 -6.76 4.51
CA CYS A 330 -9.52 -5.53 3.72
C CYS A 330 -10.22 -4.37 4.42
N GLY A 331 -9.56 -3.21 4.49
CA GLY A 331 -10.04 -2.08 5.28
C GLY A 331 -10.68 -0.94 4.50
N ILE A 332 -10.42 -0.80 3.20
CA ILE A 332 -10.79 0.42 2.46
C ILE A 332 -12.02 0.28 1.57
N PHE A 333 -12.50 -0.94 1.32
CA PHE A 333 -13.71 -1.18 0.54
C PHE A 333 -14.67 -2.17 1.21
N ASN A 334 -15.95 -2.11 0.85
CA ASN A 334 -16.98 -2.96 1.44
C ASN A 334 -17.18 -4.25 0.64
N VAL A 335 -16.89 -5.40 1.27
CA VAL A 335 -16.98 -6.74 0.66
C VAL A 335 -18.41 -7.16 0.34
N LYS A 336 -19.40 -6.76 1.15
CA LYS A 336 -20.82 -7.18 0.94
C LYS A 336 -21.35 -6.61 -0.37
N GLU A 337 -21.00 -5.38 -0.68
CA GLU A 337 -21.46 -4.70 -1.90
C GLU A 337 -20.81 -5.28 -3.15
N MET A 338 -19.60 -5.81 -3.05
CA MET A 338 -18.99 -6.51 -4.17
C MET A 338 -19.81 -7.70 -4.64
N ARG A 339 -20.37 -8.52 -3.73
CA ARG A 339 -21.22 -9.66 -4.09
C ARG A 339 -22.54 -9.27 -4.76
N VAL A 340 -23.06 -8.10 -4.43
CA VAL A 340 -24.24 -7.53 -5.08
C VAL A 340 -23.86 -6.89 -6.41
N SER A 341 -22.70 -6.21 -6.46
CA SER A 341 -22.18 -5.51 -7.63
C SER A 341 -21.90 -6.43 -8.82
N ILE A 342 -21.43 -7.66 -8.58
CA ILE A 342 -21.17 -8.66 -9.63
C ILE A 342 -22.36 -8.81 -10.58
N ARG A 343 -23.58 -8.71 -10.06
CA ARG A 343 -24.81 -8.87 -10.87
C ARG A 343 -25.25 -7.57 -11.57
N ASN A 344 -24.88 -6.42 -11.02
CA ASN A 344 -25.44 -5.11 -11.41
C ASN A 344 -24.40 -4.15 -11.98
N GLY A 345 -23.12 -4.52 -12.05
CA GLY A 345 -22.05 -3.65 -12.56
C GLY A 345 -21.85 -2.39 -11.71
N THR A 346 -22.17 -2.42 -10.41
CA THR A 346 -22.04 -1.26 -9.52
C THR A 346 -20.60 -1.06 -9.06
N THR A 347 -20.25 0.20 -8.82
CA THR A 347 -18.96 0.61 -8.30
C THR A 347 -18.83 0.22 -6.83
N MET A 348 -17.61 -0.05 -6.39
CA MET A 348 -17.32 -0.39 -5.00
C MET A 348 -17.57 0.77 -4.05
N THR A 349 -18.13 0.47 -2.88
CA THR A 349 -18.37 1.47 -1.85
C THR A 349 -17.19 1.58 -0.88
N PRO A 350 -16.57 2.76 -0.76
CA PRO A 350 -15.52 3.00 0.21
C PRO A 350 -16.00 2.84 1.66
N THR A 351 -15.12 2.32 2.52
CA THR A 351 -15.28 2.35 3.98
C THR A 351 -14.74 3.65 4.55
N LYS A 352 -14.82 3.82 5.88
CA LYS A 352 -14.19 4.96 6.58
C LYS A 352 -12.69 5.05 6.31
N GLY A 353 -12.00 3.90 6.19
CA GLY A 353 -10.56 3.81 5.93
C GLY A 353 -10.12 4.44 4.62
N PHE A 354 -10.91 4.32 3.56
CA PHE A 354 -10.62 4.94 2.27
C PHE A 354 -10.37 6.46 2.37
N TYR A 355 -11.13 7.14 3.22
CA TYR A 355 -11.02 8.60 3.34
C TYR A 355 -9.74 9.08 4.04
N ALA A 356 -9.05 8.23 4.79
CA ALA A 356 -7.70 8.53 5.28
C ALA A 356 -6.70 8.59 4.11
N PHE A 357 -6.78 7.62 3.19
CA PHE A 357 -5.94 7.60 1.98
C PHE A 357 -6.26 8.76 1.05
N LYS A 358 -7.56 9.06 0.83
CA LYS A 358 -7.96 10.21 0.03
C LYS A 358 -7.45 11.52 0.63
N ALA A 359 -7.59 11.72 1.93
CA ALA A 359 -7.10 12.92 2.61
C ALA A 359 -5.58 13.07 2.45
N PHE A 360 -4.81 11.98 2.61
CA PHE A 360 -3.37 12.03 2.40
C PHE A 360 -3.00 12.23 0.91
N GLY A 361 -3.78 11.65 -0.01
CA GLY A 361 -3.65 11.89 -1.45
C GLY A 361 -3.88 13.36 -1.81
N ASP A 362 -4.81 14.05 -1.14
CA ASP A 362 -5.02 15.49 -1.30
C ASP A 362 -3.80 16.29 -0.81
N LEU A 363 -3.20 15.93 0.35
CA LEU A 363 -1.94 16.52 0.81
C LEU A 363 -0.79 16.26 -0.17
N TYR A 364 -0.68 15.04 -0.69
CA TYR A 364 0.33 14.70 -1.69
C TYR A 364 0.22 15.56 -2.95
N ARG A 365 -1.01 15.84 -3.42
CA ARG A 365 -1.26 16.73 -4.57
C ARG A 365 -0.90 18.19 -4.28
N MET A 366 -1.00 18.65 -3.03
CA MET A 366 -0.52 20.00 -2.62
C MET A 366 1.00 20.09 -2.71
N GLY A 367 1.72 19.02 -2.43
CA GLY A 367 3.12 18.79 -2.76
C GLY A 367 4.10 19.16 -1.67
N GLY A 368 4.09 20.38 -1.14
CA GLY A 368 5.06 20.86 -0.14
C GLY A 368 4.60 20.53 1.29
N GLU A 369 5.51 20.06 2.14
CA GLU A 369 5.25 19.90 3.58
C GLU A 369 5.26 21.27 4.25
N ALA A 370 4.22 21.61 5.02
CA ALA A 370 4.13 22.80 5.82
C ALA A 370 4.65 22.56 7.25
N ALA A 371 5.21 23.58 7.89
CA ALA A 371 5.65 23.48 9.27
C ALA A 371 4.47 23.22 10.20
N LEU A 372 4.66 22.24 11.11
CA LEU A 372 3.67 21.82 12.08
C LEU A 372 4.36 21.52 13.42
N ASN A 373 3.75 21.95 14.51
CA ASN A 373 4.15 21.57 15.87
C ASN A 373 2.97 20.92 16.61
N CYS A 374 3.19 19.74 17.17
CA CYS A 374 2.23 18.97 17.95
C CYS A 374 2.96 18.24 19.07
N ASP A 375 2.68 18.62 20.31
CA ASP A 375 3.35 18.05 21.49
C ASP A 375 2.54 16.95 22.21
N THR A 376 1.39 16.60 21.66
CA THR A 376 0.49 15.59 22.26
C THR A 376 0.80 14.20 21.67
N PRO A 377 1.34 13.25 22.46
CA PRO A 377 1.87 11.98 21.93
C PRO A 377 0.88 11.08 21.20
N VAL A 378 -0.43 11.21 21.49
CA VAL A 378 -1.47 10.40 20.86
C VAL A 378 -2.05 11.04 19.58
N LEU A 379 -1.62 12.27 19.27
CA LEU A 379 -1.97 12.95 18.03
C LEU A 379 -0.89 12.75 16.98
N TYR A 380 -1.30 12.31 15.80
CA TYR A 380 -0.46 12.22 14.62
C TYR A 380 -0.97 13.22 13.60
N ALA A 381 -0.09 14.08 13.10
CA ALA A 381 -0.49 15.11 12.16
C ALA A 381 0.55 15.32 11.06
N THR A 382 0.07 15.73 9.89
CA THR A 382 0.89 16.15 8.74
C THR A 382 0.17 17.29 8.05
N ALA A 383 0.90 18.33 7.63
CA ALA A 383 0.36 19.48 6.93
C ALA A 383 1.07 19.68 5.58
N ALA A 384 0.31 20.15 4.60
CA ALA A 384 0.79 20.42 3.25
C ALA A 384 0.34 21.80 2.75
N THR A 385 1.16 22.39 1.91
CA THR A 385 0.88 23.66 1.22
C THR A 385 1.40 23.60 -0.20
N GLY A 386 0.72 24.26 -1.12
CA GLY A 386 1.14 24.34 -2.52
C GLY A 386 0.23 25.24 -3.34
N ASP A 387 0.41 25.20 -4.68
CA ASP A 387 -0.36 26.06 -5.60
C ASP A 387 -1.84 25.68 -5.64
N CYS A 388 -2.18 24.42 -5.39
CA CYS A 388 -3.57 23.94 -5.40
C CYS A 388 -4.29 24.10 -4.06
N GLY A 389 -3.60 24.53 -2.99
CA GLY A 389 -4.21 24.77 -1.69
C GLY A 389 -3.37 24.38 -0.50
N ASP A 390 -4.02 24.41 0.65
CA ASP A 390 -3.47 24.12 1.97
C ASP A 390 -4.29 23.02 2.65
N GLY A 391 -3.65 22.16 3.45
CA GLY A 391 -4.37 21.11 4.16
C GLY A 391 -3.57 20.42 5.25
N THR A 392 -4.28 19.76 6.15
CA THR A 392 -3.71 18.95 7.23
C THR A 392 -4.58 17.74 7.51
N LEU A 393 -3.93 16.63 7.84
CA LEU A 393 -4.53 15.41 8.36
C LEU A 393 -4.11 15.24 9.81
N ILE A 394 -5.06 15.04 10.72
CA ILE A 394 -4.85 14.93 12.17
C ILE A 394 -5.61 13.70 12.69
N ALA A 395 -4.93 12.77 13.34
CA ALA A 395 -5.52 11.55 13.90
C ALA A 395 -5.34 11.49 15.42
N ASN A 396 -6.42 11.20 16.15
CA ASN A 396 -6.41 10.94 17.58
C ASN A 396 -6.38 9.43 17.84
N GLN A 397 -5.19 8.89 18.11
CA GLN A 397 -4.97 7.48 18.49
C GLN A 397 -5.22 7.22 19.98
N GLY A 398 -5.57 8.25 20.75
CA GLY A 398 -5.91 8.12 22.17
C GLY A 398 -7.22 7.38 22.42
N LEU A 399 -7.43 6.98 23.66
CA LEU A 399 -8.64 6.32 24.14
C LEU A 399 -9.72 7.31 24.57
N GLU A 400 -9.36 8.58 24.70
CA GLU A 400 -10.23 9.66 25.17
C GLU A 400 -10.43 10.73 24.11
N PRO A 401 -11.56 11.44 24.12
CA PRO A 401 -11.76 12.60 23.26
C PRO A 401 -10.81 13.73 23.68
N ILE A 402 -10.36 14.51 22.70
CA ILE A 402 -9.46 15.64 22.87
C ILE A 402 -10.19 16.93 22.52
N LEU A 403 -10.16 17.95 23.43
CA LEU A 403 -10.49 19.32 23.07
C LEU A 403 -9.30 19.89 22.29
N LEU A 404 -9.40 19.82 20.96
CA LEU A 404 -8.32 20.19 20.07
C LEU A 404 -8.49 21.65 19.63
N THR A 405 -7.45 22.45 19.85
CA THR A 405 -7.27 23.77 19.24
C THR A 405 -6.17 23.69 18.18
N VAL A 406 -6.48 24.07 16.96
CA VAL A 406 -5.53 24.18 15.86
C VAL A 406 -5.36 25.64 15.50
N SER A 407 -4.16 26.19 15.68
CA SER A 407 -3.80 27.51 15.18
C SER A 407 -3.26 27.42 13.76
N PHE A 408 -3.59 28.40 12.92
CA PHE A 408 -3.16 28.47 11.53
C PHE A 408 -2.47 29.80 11.23
N SER A 409 -1.45 29.76 10.36
CA SER A 409 -0.97 30.91 9.63
C SER A 409 -0.91 30.62 8.13
N GLY A 410 -1.08 31.65 7.29
CA GLY A 410 -0.93 31.56 5.85
C GLY A 410 -2.04 30.82 5.11
N VAL A 411 -3.26 30.69 5.66
CA VAL A 411 -4.42 30.07 5.00
C VAL A 411 -4.82 30.89 3.78
N LYS A 412 -4.62 30.35 2.58
CA LYS A 412 -4.82 31.07 1.30
C LYS A 412 -6.23 30.95 0.74
N THR A 413 -6.92 29.84 1.04
CA THR A 413 -8.22 29.47 0.46
C THR A 413 -9.18 29.05 1.56
N ASP A 414 -10.47 28.96 1.24
CA ASP A 414 -11.45 28.36 2.16
C ASP A 414 -11.12 26.89 2.41
N LEU A 415 -11.21 26.46 3.67
CA LEU A 415 -10.92 25.11 4.09
C LEU A 415 -12.17 24.38 4.56
N ALA A 416 -12.38 23.15 4.10
CA ALA A 416 -13.39 22.26 4.66
C ALA A 416 -12.80 21.46 5.82
N VAL A 417 -13.52 21.43 6.93
CA VAL A 417 -13.22 20.60 8.11
C VAL A 417 -14.04 19.34 8.01
N ARG A 418 -13.39 18.20 7.73
CA ARG A 418 -14.05 16.91 7.53
C ARG A 418 -13.65 15.94 8.63
N LEU A 419 -14.67 15.35 9.28
CA LEU A 419 -14.49 14.44 10.41
C LEU A 419 -14.90 13.02 10.02
N THR A 420 -14.05 12.05 10.42
CA THR A 420 -14.36 10.61 10.42
C THR A 420 -14.20 10.08 11.83
N ASP A 421 -15.32 9.57 12.39
CA ASP A 421 -15.44 9.08 13.75
C ASP A 421 -16.45 7.90 13.81
N PRO A 422 -16.88 7.39 14.99
CA PRO A 422 -17.87 6.31 15.06
C PRO A 422 -19.16 6.60 14.29
N LEU A 423 -19.62 7.85 14.27
CA LEU A 423 -20.92 8.26 13.71
C LEU A 423 -20.80 8.85 12.29
N ARG A 424 -19.68 9.47 11.95
CA ARG A 424 -19.45 10.22 10.71
C ARG A 424 -18.46 9.53 9.79
N THR A 425 -18.63 9.74 8.50
CA THR A 425 -17.71 9.26 7.46
C THR A 425 -17.37 10.43 6.54
N ASN A 426 -16.19 11.04 6.72
CA ASN A 426 -15.72 12.17 5.92
C ASN A 426 -16.76 13.33 5.82
N GLU A 427 -17.50 13.55 6.88
CA GLU A 427 -18.56 14.56 6.92
C GLU A 427 -17.96 15.95 7.12
N THR A 428 -18.37 16.92 6.32
CA THR A 428 -18.00 18.33 6.51
C THR A 428 -18.74 18.89 7.71
N VAL A 429 -18.03 19.14 8.80
CA VAL A 429 -18.59 19.63 10.06
C VAL A 429 -18.45 21.15 10.22
N LYS A 430 -17.52 21.77 9.47
CA LYS A 430 -17.30 23.22 9.48
C LYS A 430 -16.64 23.66 8.17
N LEU A 431 -16.84 24.92 7.80
CA LEU A 431 -16.07 25.62 6.78
C LEU A 431 -15.30 26.75 7.46
N LEU A 432 -14.04 26.95 7.07
CA LEU A 432 -13.20 28.04 7.52
C LEU A 432 -12.89 28.92 6.31
N PRO A 433 -13.03 30.25 6.43
CA PRO A 433 -12.69 31.15 5.33
C PRO A 433 -11.18 31.26 5.12
N ALA A 434 -10.77 31.73 3.97
CA ALA A 434 -9.42 32.19 3.74
C ALA A 434 -8.99 33.18 4.83
N GLY A 435 -7.73 33.07 5.31
CA GLY A 435 -7.24 33.87 6.43
C GLY A 435 -7.68 33.39 7.80
N ALA A 436 -8.36 32.25 7.92
CA ALA A 436 -8.71 31.68 9.23
C ALA A 436 -7.44 31.43 10.06
N THR A 437 -7.50 31.74 11.35
CA THR A 437 -6.35 31.65 12.27
C THR A 437 -6.52 30.56 13.33
N GLU A 438 -7.74 30.05 13.52
CA GLU A 438 -8.01 29.07 14.58
C GLU A 438 -9.20 28.17 14.25
N LEU A 439 -9.10 26.92 14.70
CA LEU A 439 -10.18 25.94 14.76
C LEU A 439 -10.16 25.28 16.14
N THR A 440 -11.27 25.34 16.87
CA THR A 440 -11.47 24.58 18.11
C THR A 440 -12.65 23.62 17.94
N LEU A 441 -12.43 22.35 18.29
CA LEU A 441 -13.44 21.30 18.29
C LEU A 441 -13.06 20.14 19.22
N THR A 442 -14.04 19.32 19.58
CA THR A 442 -13.76 18.03 20.24
C THR A 442 -13.48 16.97 19.15
N LEU A 443 -12.27 16.41 19.16
CA LEU A 443 -11.86 15.28 18.32
C LEU A 443 -12.06 13.97 19.10
N PRO A 444 -13.05 13.13 18.75
CA PRO A 444 -13.34 11.91 19.49
C PRO A 444 -12.13 10.94 19.51
N ALA A 445 -12.15 10.00 20.46
CA ALA A 445 -11.20 8.90 20.50
C ALA A 445 -11.26 8.09 19.20
N ALA A 446 -10.12 7.55 18.77
CA ALA A 446 -9.98 6.72 17.57
C ALA A 446 -10.67 7.34 16.33
N SER A 447 -10.43 8.64 16.08
CA SER A 447 -10.99 9.39 14.95
C SER A 447 -9.93 10.23 14.26
N PHE A 448 -10.24 10.70 13.04
CA PHE A 448 -9.36 11.62 12.34
C PHE A 448 -10.10 12.79 11.72
N LEU A 449 -9.38 13.87 11.55
CA LEU A 449 -9.81 15.13 10.98
C LEU A 449 -8.96 15.45 9.76
N TYR A 450 -9.61 15.81 8.66
CA TYR A 450 -8.99 16.49 7.54
C TYR A 450 -9.46 17.93 7.50
N VAL A 451 -8.54 18.88 7.46
CA VAL A 451 -8.82 20.30 7.27
C VAL A 451 -8.07 20.74 6.03
N GLY A 452 -8.77 21.13 4.98
CA GLY A 452 -8.05 21.49 3.75
C GLY A 452 -8.92 22.06 2.66
N THR A 453 -8.26 22.64 1.67
CA THR A 453 -8.87 23.11 0.44
C THR A 453 -9.66 21.99 -0.21
N VAL A 454 -10.86 22.29 -0.70
CA VAL A 454 -11.66 21.32 -1.45
C VAL A 454 -11.10 21.22 -2.87
N LEU A 455 -10.28 20.19 -3.08
CA LEU A 455 -9.76 19.90 -4.40
C LEU A 455 -10.80 19.16 -5.24
N ALA A 456 -10.88 19.49 -6.53
CA ALA A 456 -11.62 18.66 -7.48
C ALA A 456 -11.00 17.27 -7.56
N ASP A 457 -11.82 16.23 -7.64
CA ASP A 457 -11.32 14.89 -7.86
C ASP A 457 -10.60 14.83 -9.22
N PRO A 458 -9.47 14.10 -9.33
CA PRO A 458 -8.78 13.95 -10.59
C PRO A 458 -9.70 13.35 -11.65
N THR A 459 -9.61 13.87 -12.87
CA THR A 459 -10.37 13.30 -14.00
C THR A 459 -9.75 11.95 -14.37
N PRO A 460 -10.53 10.87 -14.42
CA PRO A 460 -10.04 9.58 -14.89
C PRO A 460 -9.50 9.68 -16.31
N THR A 461 -8.29 9.18 -16.53
CA THR A 461 -7.64 9.14 -17.86
C THR A 461 -7.83 7.80 -18.57
N TYR A 462 -8.32 6.78 -17.86
CA TYR A 462 -8.61 5.46 -18.42
C TYR A 462 -9.88 5.48 -19.28
N GLU A 463 -9.87 4.68 -20.35
CA GLU A 463 -11.07 4.45 -21.15
C GLU A 463 -12.14 3.74 -20.34
N LYS A 464 -13.35 4.34 -20.26
CA LYS A 464 -14.45 3.76 -19.50
C LYS A 464 -14.91 2.41 -20.01
N ASP A 465 -14.65 2.11 -21.28
CA ASP A 465 -15.20 0.97 -22.00
C ASP A 465 -14.20 0.33 -22.96
N CYS A 466 -12.97 0.04 -22.52
CA CYS A 466 -11.99 -0.67 -23.37
C CYS A 466 -12.47 -2.04 -23.88
N TYR A 467 -13.57 -2.56 -23.34
CA TYR A 467 -14.20 -3.83 -23.73
C TYR A 467 -15.47 -3.69 -24.57
N LYS A 468 -15.96 -2.49 -24.87
CA LYS A 468 -17.08 -2.33 -25.82
C LYS A 468 -16.76 -2.89 -27.20
N SER A 469 -15.50 -2.91 -27.60
CA SER A 469 -15.06 -3.51 -28.85
C SER A 469 -15.21 -5.05 -28.90
N ILE A 470 -15.26 -5.71 -27.73
CA ILE A 470 -15.48 -7.18 -27.67
C ILE A 470 -16.97 -7.50 -27.53
N SER A 471 -17.75 -6.62 -26.89
CA SER A 471 -19.20 -6.79 -26.74
C SER A 471 -20.04 -6.32 -27.92
N THR A 472 -19.43 -5.72 -28.95
CA THR A 472 -20.09 -5.31 -30.21
C THR A 472 -19.92 -6.30 -31.34
N ALA A 473 -19.52 -7.54 -31.10
CA ALA A 473 -19.98 -8.61 -31.95
C ALA A 473 -21.51 -8.53 -31.96
N SER A 474 -22.08 -8.19 -33.12
CA SER A 474 -23.52 -7.90 -33.24
C SER A 474 -24.33 -9.05 -32.64
N PRO A 475 -25.47 -8.78 -32.00
CA PRO A 475 -26.35 -9.83 -31.49
C PRO A 475 -26.71 -10.92 -32.47
N SER A 476 -26.62 -10.64 -33.78
CA SER A 476 -26.83 -11.62 -34.86
C SER A 476 -25.74 -12.69 -34.94
N SER A 477 -24.50 -12.43 -34.49
CA SER A 477 -23.42 -13.43 -34.52
C SER A 477 -23.40 -14.34 -33.28
N ALA A 478 -24.07 -13.95 -32.20
CA ALA A 478 -24.19 -14.78 -30.99
C ALA A 478 -25.30 -15.82 -31.13
N ASN A 479 -26.33 -15.55 -31.91
CA ASN A 479 -27.41 -16.51 -32.18
C ASN A 479 -27.01 -17.59 -33.20
N ASP A 480 -26.07 -17.29 -34.10
CA ASP A 480 -25.58 -18.25 -35.10
C ASP A 480 -24.62 -19.31 -34.52
N LEU A 481 -24.23 -19.20 -33.26
CA LEU A 481 -23.37 -20.17 -32.57
C LEU A 481 -24.14 -21.25 -31.79
N PHE A 482 -25.49 -21.15 -31.75
CA PHE A 482 -26.35 -22.08 -31.02
C PHE A 482 -27.50 -22.68 -31.88
N GLU A 483 -27.52 -22.42 -33.21
CA GLU A 483 -28.26 -23.18 -34.21
C GLU A 483 -27.31 -24.14 -34.97
#